data_672bb04e04643fa65d4e7d498220266c
#
_entry.id   672bb04e04643fa65d4e7d498220266c
#
_cell.length_a   1.000
_cell.length_b   1.000
_cell.length_c   1.000
_cell.angle_alpha   90.00
_cell.angle_beta   90.00
_cell.angle_gamma   90.00
#
_symmetry.space_group_name_H-M   'P 1'
#
loop_
_entity.id
_entity.type
_entity.pdbx_description
1 polymer ?
#
loop_
_entity_poly.entity_id
_entity_poly.type
_entity_poly.pdbx_seq_one_letter_code
_entity_poly.pdbx_strand_id
1 'polypeptide(L)'
;VFGKMSEKNLPLAPDQMILFEQEHLTAKERARLNKDVETAEQQMTKTITVKVKPVRRNLDTTGLPTEVVDIYPEGTTDENGRLKDEYVEIGTDESSRLEHIAAKTYIEKTVIHKVMLKSDSDKAPEDRRIIGARLPLAPVSRCMAGASVLADIIIGKFMYHLPFYRQIQQYKESGITISDSTMGGWYEAAVEKLKLLYDILRQHILQSGYIQIDESVLPVIDGEKH
;
A
#
# COMPACT_ATOMS: atom_id res chain seq x y z
N VAL A 1 -9.93 -10.95 7.75
CA VAL A 1 -8.59 -11.13 8.30
C VAL A 1 -8.05 -12.41 7.69
N PHE A 2 -7.21 -12.29 6.67
CA PHE A 2 -6.53 -13.45 6.10
C PHE A 2 -5.35 -13.79 7.02
N GLY A 3 -5.39 -15.01 7.59
CA GLY A 3 -4.31 -15.54 8.41
C GLY A 3 -2.98 -15.55 7.64
N LYS A 4 -1.91 -15.15 8.30
CA LYS A 4 -0.55 -14.98 7.76
C LYS A 4 0.18 -16.29 7.38
N MET A 5 -0.48 -17.45 7.38
CA MET A 5 0.19 -18.72 7.07
C MET A 5 -0.53 -19.44 5.92
N SER A 6 0.17 -19.56 4.81
CA SER A 6 -0.12 -20.58 3.81
C SER A 6 0.27 -21.94 4.42
N GLU A 7 -0.58 -22.95 4.28
CA GLU A 7 -0.31 -24.33 4.76
C GLU A 7 1.01 -24.92 4.22
N LYS A 8 1.56 -24.35 3.15
CA LYS A 8 2.84 -24.76 2.56
C LYS A 8 4.09 -24.40 3.38
N ASN A 9 3.96 -23.53 4.39
CA ASN A 9 5.10 -23.03 5.18
C ASN A 9 5.01 -23.39 6.67
N LEU A 10 4.10 -24.27 7.06
CA LEU A 10 4.16 -24.89 8.39
C LEU A 10 5.28 -25.92 8.36
N PRO A 11 6.34 -25.79 9.18
CA PRO A 11 7.24 -26.91 9.40
C PRO A 11 6.40 -28.07 9.94
N LEU A 12 6.52 -29.21 9.30
CA LEU A 12 5.89 -30.45 9.78
C LEU A 12 6.25 -30.61 11.26
N ALA A 13 5.22 -30.73 12.11
CA ALA A 13 5.47 -30.99 13.52
C ALA A 13 6.37 -32.24 13.63
N PRO A 14 7.34 -32.24 14.54
CA PRO A 14 8.25 -33.38 14.72
C PRO A 14 7.51 -34.74 14.83
N ASP A 15 6.33 -34.71 15.40
CA ASP A 15 5.46 -35.91 15.58
C ASP A 15 4.88 -36.45 14.26
N GLN A 16 4.71 -35.62 13.24
CA GLN A 16 4.20 -36.04 11.92
C GLN A 16 5.27 -36.74 11.06
N MET A 17 6.54 -36.40 11.22
CA MET A 17 7.64 -37.12 10.56
C MET A 17 7.87 -38.50 11.19
N ILE A 18 7.50 -38.68 12.45
CA ILE A 18 7.72 -39.92 13.21
C ILE A 18 6.76 -41.05 12.76
N LEU A 19 5.58 -40.72 12.21
CA LEU A 19 4.53 -41.68 11.94
C LEU A 19 4.79 -42.59 10.73
N PHE A 20 5.61 -42.15 9.77
CA PHE A 20 5.79 -42.87 8.49
C PHE A 20 7.15 -43.56 8.30
N GLU A 21 8.17 -43.27 9.11
CA GLU A 21 9.54 -43.79 8.89
C GLU A 21 10.15 -44.63 10.01
N GLN A 22 9.46 -44.85 11.13
CA GLN A 22 10.09 -45.50 12.28
C GLN A 22 10.19 -47.02 12.20
N GLU A 23 9.49 -47.70 11.32
CA GLU A 23 9.47 -49.16 11.32
C GLU A 23 10.72 -49.83 10.71
N HIS A 24 11.58 -49.10 10.00
CA HIS A 24 12.72 -49.66 9.28
C HIS A 24 14.10 -49.10 9.63
N LEU A 25 14.21 -48.20 10.62
CA LEU A 25 15.49 -47.59 10.98
C LEU A 25 16.22 -48.38 12.09
N THR A 26 17.49 -48.60 11.85
CA THR A 26 18.38 -49.20 12.87
C THR A 26 18.64 -48.23 14.03
N ALA A 27 19.00 -48.76 15.22
CA ALA A 27 19.29 -47.94 16.40
C ALA A 27 20.37 -46.88 16.18
N LYS A 28 21.32 -47.13 15.25
CA LYS A 28 22.35 -46.15 14.85
C LYS A 28 21.83 -45.01 14.00
N GLU A 29 20.88 -45.27 13.15
CA GLU A 29 20.24 -44.25 12.30
C GLU A 29 19.30 -43.35 13.10
N ARG A 30 18.57 -43.93 14.07
CA ARG A 30 17.77 -43.15 15.04
C ARG A 30 18.62 -42.18 15.86
N ALA A 31 19.79 -42.62 16.33
CA ALA A 31 20.71 -41.78 17.10
C ALA A 31 21.31 -40.65 16.25
N ARG A 32 21.53 -40.86 14.94
CA ARG A 32 21.97 -39.81 14.02
C ARG A 32 20.85 -38.78 13.75
N LEU A 33 19.64 -39.26 13.46
CA LEU A 33 18.47 -38.40 13.24
C LEU A 33 18.16 -37.50 14.45
N ASN A 34 18.18 -38.04 15.65
CA ASN A 34 17.97 -37.27 16.87
C ASN A 34 19.06 -36.19 17.06
N LYS A 35 20.31 -36.51 16.72
CA LYS A 35 21.42 -35.56 16.82
C LYS A 35 21.30 -34.45 15.77
N ASP A 36 20.81 -34.77 14.57
CA ASP A 36 20.60 -33.79 13.50
C ASP A 36 19.40 -32.91 13.82
N VAL A 37 18.34 -33.44 14.45
CA VAL A 37 17.18 -32.68 14.94
C VAL A 37 17.59 -31.70 16.05
N GLU A 38 18.34 -32.18 17.07
CA GLU A 38 18.85 -31.32 18.14
C GLU A 38 19.78 -30.22 17.62
N THR A 39 20.56 -30.51 16.58
CA THR A 39 21.45 -29.51 15.95
C THR A 39 20.64 -28.50 15.15
N ALA A 40 19.58 -28.93 14.48
CA ALA A 40 18.65 -28.04 13.74
C ALA A 40 17.84 -27.15 14.70
N GLU A 41 17.37 -27.69 15.82
CA GLU A 41 16.69 -26.94 16.87
C GLU A 41 17.60 -25.90 17.52
N GLN A 42 18.87 -26.22 17.79
CA GLN A 42 19.86 -25.28 18.31
C GLN A 42 20.23 -24.18 17.28
N GLN A 43 20.13 -24.47 16.01
CA GLN A 43 20.32 -23.46 14.94
C GLN A 43 19.07 -22.58 14.76
N MET A 44 17.87 -23.11 14.96
CA MET A 44 16.62 -22.34 14.94
C MET A 44 16.44 -21.43 16.16
N THR A 45 16.98 -21.82 17.32
CA THR A 45 16.89 -21.00 18.55
C THR A 45 17.89 -19.83 18.61
N LYS A 46 18.81 -19.72 17.68
CA LYS A 46 19.57 -18.48 17.49
C LYS A 46 18.69 -17.45 16.79
N THR A 47 17.66 -16.99 17.47
CA THR A 47 16.88 -15.81 17.07
C THR A 47 17.79 -14.60 17.15
N ILE A 48 18.43 -14.26 16.04
CA ILE A 48 19.07 -12.97 15.88
C ILE A 48 17.93 -11.96 15.83
N THR A 49 17.66 -11.32 16.95
CA THR A 49 16.77 -10.16 17.01
C THR A 49 17.49 -9.00 16.31
N VAL A 50 17.53 -9.06 14.98
CA VAL A 50 17.87 -7.89 14.19
C VAL A 50 16.69 -6.93 14.35
N LYS A 51 16.88 -5.86 15.12
CA LYS A 51 16.00 -4.70 15.11
C LYS A 51 16.12 -4.06 13.72
N VAL A 52 15.45 -4.66 12.74
CA VAL A 52 15.28 -4.05 11.43
C VAL A 52 14.39 -2.84 11.68
N LYS A 53 14.98 -1.65 11.59
CA LYS A 53 14.17 -0.42 11.45
C LYS A 53 13.19 -0.70 10.33
N PRO A 54 11.88 -0.40 10.50
CA PRO A 54 10.92 -0.59 9.43
C PRO A 54 11.38 0.22 8.23
N VAL A 55 11.97 -0.44 7.26
CA VAL A 55 12.27 0.17 5.96
C VAL A 55 10.90 0.50 5.38
N ARG A 56 10.65 1.79 5.15
CA ARG A 56 9.50 2.21 4.35
C ARG A 56 9.57 1.37 3.07
N ARG A 57 8.59 0.51 2.86
CA ARG A 57 8.49 -0.27 1.63
C ARG A 57 8.15 0.72 0.53
N ASN A 58 9.15 1.22 -0.15
CA ASN A 58 8.95 2.02 -1.33
C ASN A 58 8.45 1.10 -2.43
N LEU A 59 7.40 1.54 -3.11
CA LEU A 59 6.95 0.87 -4.32
C LEU A 59 8.07 0.94 -5.36
N ASP A 60 8.39 -0.18 -5.99
CA ASP A 60 9.31 -0.17 -7.13
C ASP A 60 8.55 0.40 -8.34
N THR A 61 8.92 1.62 -8.71
CA THR A 61 8.34 2.35 -9.84
C THR A 61 9.30 2.45 -11.01
N THR A 62 10.40 1.69 -10.97
CA THR A 62 11.42 1.70 -12.01
C THR A 62 10.82 1.26 -13.35
N GLY A 63 10.95 2.09 -14.36
CA GLY A 63 10.44 1.79 -15.72
C GLY A 63 9.03 2.26 -16.01
N LEU A 64 8.30 2.87 -15.05
CA LEU A 64 7.02 3.49 -15.32
C LEU A 64 7.19 4.89 -15.94
N PRO A 65 6.34 5.27 -16.91
CA PRO A 65 6.30 6.63 -17.41
C PRO A 65 5.92 7.57 -16.25
N THR A 66 6.63 8.69 -16.15
CA THR A 66 6.39 9.69 -15.11
C THR A 66 5.88 10.96 -15.76
N GLU A 67 4.73 11.44 -15.33
CA GLU A 67 4.22 12.75 -15.69
C GLU A 67 4.54 13.72 -14.55
N VAL A 68 5.17 14.85 -14.87
CA VAL A 68 5.56 15.88 -13.87
C VAL A 68 4.55 16.99 -13.92
N VAL A 69 4.02 17.35 -12.75
CA VAL A 69 3.10 18.48 -12.58
C VAL A 69 3.77 19.49 -11.65
N ASP A 70 4.11 20.65 -12.17
CA ASP A 70 4.72 21.74 -11.42
C ASP A 70 3.64 22.61 -10.79
N ILE A 71 3.71 22.83 -9.48
CA ILE A 71 2.75 23.64 -8.72
C ILE A 71 3.49 24.80 -8.06
N TYR A 72 3.16 26.00 -8.47
CA TYR A 72 3.63 27.23 -7.87
C TYR A 72 2.60 27.78 -6.87
N PRO A 73 3.02 28.59 -5.88
CA PRO A 73 2.10 29.29 -5.00
C PRO A 73 1.19 30.23 -5.77
N GLU A 74 -0.05 30.38 -5.30
CA GLU A 74 -1.02 31.29 -5.92
C GLU A 74 -0.49 32.74 -6.02
N GLY A 75 -0.68 33.35 -7.17
CA GLY A 75 -0.28 34.75 -7.43
C GLY A 75 1.21 34.93 -7.77
N THR A 76 2.05 33.90 -7.71
CA THR A 76 3.48 33.99 -8.01
C THR A 76 3.82 33.75 -9.48
N THR A 77 2.85 33.25 -10.26
CA THR A 77 3.00 32.99 -11.70
C THR A 77 2.27 34.02 -12.54
N ASP A 78 2.73 34.21 -13.77
CA ASP A 78 2.07 34.98 -14.81
C ASP A 78 0.94 34.17 -15.50
N GLU A 79 0.28 34.78 -16.50
CA GLU A 79 -0.79 34.15 -17.30
C GLU A 79 -0.29 32.91 -18.07
N ASN A 80 1.01 32.79 -18.31
CA ASN A 80 1.63 31.68 -19.01
C ASN A 80 2.18 30.57 -18.04
N GLY A 81 1.89 30.70 -16.74
CA GLY A 81 2.35 29.74 -15.73
C GLY A 81 3.84 29.85 -15.35
N ARG A 82 4.52 30.94 -15.78
CA ARG A 82 5.92 31.19 -15.44
C ARG A 82 6.02 32.01 -14.16
N LEU A 83 7.05 31.78 -13.38
CA LEU A 83 7.34 32.56 -12.18
C LEU A 83 7.59 34.02 -12.55
N LYS A 84 6.89 34.97 -11.87
CA LYS A 84 7.08 36.39 -12.07
C LYS A 84 8.47 36.82 -11.65
N ASP A 85 9.02 37.85 -12.30
CA ASP A 85 10.38 38.35 -12.10
C ASP A 85 10.68 38.86 -10.67
N GLU A 86 9.67 39.13 -9.87
CA GLU A 86 9.80 39.59 -8.48
C GLU A 86 10.08 38.45 -7.49
N TYR A 87 9.89 37.16 -7.90
CA TYR A 87 10.11 35.99 -7.09
C TYR A 87 11.37 35.24 -7.51
N VAL A 88 11.94 34.50 -6.58
CA VAL A 88 13.03 33.56 -6.83
C VAL A 88 12.67 32.21 -6.22
N GLU A 89 12.90 31.15 -6.97
CA GLU A 89 12.73 29.80 -6.47
C GLU A 89 13.87 29.46 -5.50
N ILE A 90 13.54 28.94 -4.33
CA ILE A 90 14.49 28.61 -3.27
C ILE A 90 14.56 27.13 -2.96
N GLY A 91 13.67 26.34 -3.56
CA GLY A 91 13.64 24.88 -3.40
C GLY A 91 12.32 24.28 -3.87
N THR A 92 12.34 22.98 -3.99
CA THR A 92 11.18 22.16 -4.39
C THR A 92 10.95 21.03 -3.39
N ASP A 93 9.69 20.72 -3.13
CA ASP A 93 9.30 19.49 -2.46
C ASP A 93 8.62 18.59 -3.49
N GLU A 94 9.05 17.34 -3.57
CA GLU A 94 8.52 16.38 -4.52
C GLU A 94 7.57 15.39 -3.82
N SER A 95 6.41 15.16 -4.42
CA SER A 95 5.49 14.11 -4.02
C SER A 95 5.11 13.27 -5.24
N SER A 96 5.16 11.96 -5.11
CA SER A 96 4.83 11.05 -6.19
C SER A 96 3.57 10.28 -5.88
N ARG A 97 2.71 10.11 -6.87
CA ARG A 97 1.45 9.37 -6.79
C ARG A 97 1.37 8.41 -7.96
N LEU A 98 0.90 7.20 -7.68
CA LEU A 98 0.60 6.22 -8.73
C LEU A 98 -0.82 6.50 -9.26
N GLU A 99 -0.93 6.81 -10.54
CA GLU A 99 -2.21 7.01 -11.22
C GLU A 99 -2.45 5.91 -12.26
N HIS A 100 -3.71 5.59 -12.50
CA HIS A 100 -4.14 4.59 -13.45
C HIS A 100 -5.19 5.18 -14.39
N ILE A 101 -4.89 5.13 -15.69
CA ILE A 101 -5.87 5.34 -16.75
C ILE A 101 -6.14 3.97 -17.35
N ALA A 102 -7.39 3.63 -17.71
CA ALA A 102 -7.72 2.32 -18.29
C ALA A 102 -6.69 1.92 -19.34
N ALA A 103 -6.03 0.78 -19.13
CA ALA A 103 -4.89 0.25 -19.90
C ALA A 103 -3.57 1.05 -19.82
N LYS A 104 -3.45 2.07 -18.95
CA LYS A 104 -2.17 2.79 -18.73
C LYS A 104 -2.01 3.11 -17.24
N THR A 105 -0.95 2.61 -16.64
CA THR A 105 -0.54 2.99 -15.27
C THR A 105 0.70 3.86 -15.34
N TYR A 106 0.70 4.96 -14.59
CA TYR A 106 1.80 5.93 -14.60
C TYR A 106 2.01 6.53 -13.21
N ILE A 107 3.14 7.16 -13.01
CA ILE A 107 3.43 7.92 -11.78
C ILE A 107 3.18 9.39 -12.05
N GLU A 108 2.25 9.98 -11.30
CA GLU A 108 2.12 11.43 -11.23
C GLU A 108 3.08 11.95 -10.16
N LYS A 109 4.08 12.71 -10.58
CA LYS A 109 5.03 13.37 -9.70
C LYS A 109 4.66 14.82 -9.55
N THR A 110 4.14 15.19 -8.38
CA THR A 110 3.83 16.58 -8.05
C THR A 110 5.06 17.26 -7.48
N VAL A 111 5.52 18.33 -8.14
CA VAL A 111 6.64 19.17 -7.69
C VAL A 111 6.08 20.47 -7.13
N ILE A 112 6.31 20.69 -5.84
CA ILE A 112 5.84 21.89 -5.13
C ILE A 112 7.00 22.86 -4.98
N HIS A 113 6.91 23.98 -5.68
CA HIS A 113 7.94 25.00 -5.64
C HIS A 113 7.79 25.90 -4.42
N LYS A 114 8.91 26.22 -3.81
CA LYS A 114 9.02 27.19 -2.72
C LYS A 114 9.71 28.43 -3.28
N VAL A 115 9.07 29.57 -3.14
CA VAL A 115 9.53 30.86 -3.67
C VAL A 115 9.62 31.90 -2.58
N MET A 116 10.46 32.89 -2.78
CA MET A 116 10.50 34.11 -1.96
C MET A 116 10.63 35.35 -2.85
N LEU A 117 10.27 36.49 -2.31
CA LEU A 117 10.52 37.77 -2.98
C LEU A 117 12.04 38.01 -3.09
N LYS A 118 12.49 38.53 -4.23
CA LYS A 118 13.92 38.90 -4.40
C LYS A 118 14.37 39.94 -3.39
N SER A 119 13.48 40.85 -2.98
CA SER A 119 13.73 41.84 -1.92
C SER A 119 14.02 41.25 -0.56
N ASP A 120 13.65 39.97 -0.35
CA ASP A 120 13.87 39.27 0.92
C ASP A 120 15.18 38.44 0.92
N SER A 121 15.88 38.36 -0.22
CA SER A 121 17.12 37.57 -0.35
C SER A 121 18.23 38.05 0.56
N ASP A 122 18.32 39.38 0.78
CA ASP A 122 19.36 40.02 1.60
C ASP A 122 19.01 40.10 3.09
N LYS A 123 17.79 39.68 3.48
CA LYS A 123 17.37 39.64 4.87
C LYS A 123 17.98 38.44 5.62
N ALA A 124 18.03 38.55 6.95
CA ALA A 124 18.40 37.41 7.80
C ALA A 124 17.47 36.22 7.55
N PRO A 125 17.93 34.95 7.70
CA PRO A 125 17.13 33.77 7.42
C PRO A 125 15.77 33.72 8.15
N GLU A 126 15.70 34.23 9.36
CA GLU A 126 14.49 34.35 10.19
C GLU A 126 13.46 35.35 9.64
N ASP A 127 13.90 36.35 8.91
CA ASP A 127 13.08 37.43 8.34
C ASP A 127 12.62 37.18 6.91
N ARG A 128 13.07 36.08 6.31
CA ARG A 128 12.73 35.70 4.93
C ARG A 128 11.33 35.10 4.86
N ARG A 129 10.46 35.67 4.06
CA ARG A 129 9.13 35.14 3.83
C ARG A 129 9.16 34.11 2.70
N ILE A 130 9.13 32.82 3.07
CA ILE A 130 9.03 31.70 2.11
C ILE A 130 7.56 31.43 1.84
N ILE A 131 7.19 31.36 0.57
CA ILE A 131 5.85 31.04 0.10
C ILE A 131 5.92 29.67 -0.61
N GLY A 132 5.18 28.70 -0.11
CA GLY A 132 5.05 27.38 -0.72
C GLY A 132 3.62 27.10 -1.14
N ALA A 133 3.41 26.39 -2.23
CA ALA A 133 2.10 25.89 -2.61
C ALA A 133 1.64 24.78 -1.65
N ARG A 134 0.33 24.60 -1.56
CA ARG A 134 -0.24 23.47 -0.80
C ARG A 134 -0.31 22.24 -1.69
N LEU A 135 0.08 21.10 -1.14
CA LEU A 135 -0.11 19.80 -1.81
C LEU A 135 -1.61 19.58 -2.05
N PRO A 136 -2.03 19.15 -3.26
CA PRO A 136 -3.41 18.74 -3.52
C PRO A 136 -3.86 17.65 -2.53
N LEU A 137 -5.13 17.71 -2.14
CA LEU A 137 -5.69 16.72 -1.22
C LEU A 137 -5.69 15.33 -1.88
N ALA A 138 -4.98 14.39 -1.26
CA ALA A 138 -5.04 12.99 -1.65
C ALA A 138 -6.30 12.33 -1.05
N PRO A 139 -6.94 11.39 -1.75
CA PRO A 139 -8.09 10.65 -1.22
C PRO A 139 -7.76 9.97 0.11
N VAL A 140 -6.56 9.42 0.21
CA VAL A 140 -6.02 8.78 1.41
C VAL A 140 -4.68 9.43 1.74
N SER A 141 -4.53 9.93 2.96
CA SER A 141 -3.29 10.54 3.42
C SER A 141 -2.15 9.51 3.47
N ARG A 142 -0.95 9.93 3.06
CA ARG A 142 0.26 9.07 3.04
C ARG A 142 0.12 7.80 2.18
N CYS A 143 -0.80 7.80 1.23
CA CYS A 143 -1.01 6.73 0.27
C CYS A 143 -0.37 7.11 -1.07
N MET A 144 0.33 6.17 -1.69
CA MET A 144 0.91 6.38 -3.02
C MET A 144 -0.12 6.12 -4.13
N ALA A 145 -1.20 5.39 -3.82
CA ALA A 145 -2.29 5.17 -4.77
C ALA A 145 -3.11 6.45 -4.96
N GLY A 146 -3.26 6.87 -6.20
CA GLY A 146 -4.19 7.92 -6.58
C GLY A 146 -5.64 7.44 -6.56
N ALA A 147 -6.58 8.35 -6.76
CA ALA A 147 -8.01 8.03 -6.75
C ALA A 147 -8.39 6.97 -7.80
N SER A 148 -7.77 7.02 -8.97
CA SER A 148 -8.00 6.08 -10.08
C SER A 148 -7.58 4.64 -9.71
N VAL A 149 -6.43 4.47 -9.06
CA VAL A 149 -5.95 3.17 -8.58
C VAL A 149 -6.86 2.61 -7.49
N LEU A 150 -7.30 3.46 -6.54
CA LEU A 150 -8.22 3.03 -5.48
C LEU A 150 -9.57 2.60 -6.05
N ALA A 151 -10.07 3.32 -7.05
CA ALA A 151 -11.30 2.95 -7.76
C ALA A 151 -11.15 1.64 -8.52
N ASP A 152 -10.02 1.44 -9.22
CA ASP A 152 -9.73 0.22 -9.96
C ASP A 152 -9.71 -1.01 -9.05
N ILE A 153 -9.07 -0.92 -7.90
CA ILE A 153 -9.03 -2.00 -6.89
C ILE A 153 -10.45 -2.38 -6.41
N ILE A 154 -11.30 -1.37 -6.13
CA ILE A 154 -12.66 -1.61 -5.64
C ILE A 154 -13.53 -2.21 -6.76
N ILE A 155 -13.49 -1.63 -7.95
CA ILE A 155 -14.22 -2.13 -9.12
C ILE A 155 -13.79 -3.55 -9.46
N GLY A 156 -12.46 -3.79 -9.49
CA GLY A 156 -11.89 -5.11 -9.71
C GLY A 156 -12.43 -6.14 -8.72
N LYS A 157 -12.50 -5.79 -7.45
CA LYS A 157 -12.97 -6.69 -6.40
C LYS A 157 -14.47 -6.98 -6.46
N PHE A 158 -15.31 -5.96 -6.62
CA PHE A 158 -16.75 -6.10 -6.48
C PHE A 158 -17.49 -6.27 -7.82
N MET A 159 -17.03 -5.61 -8.88
CA MET A 159 -17.69 -5.65 -10.18
C MET A 159 -17.17 -6.80 -11.05
N TYR A 160 -15.85 -7.05 -10.99
CA TYR A 160 -15.23 -8.12 -11.77
C TYR A 160 -14.91 -9.36 -10.95
N HIS A 161 -15.23 -9.37 -9.64
CA HIS A 161 -14.99 -10.50 -8.72
C HIS A 161 -13.51 -10.98 -8.70
N LEU A 162 -12.58 -10.06 -8.94
CA LEU A 162 -11.14 -10.35 -8.93
C LEU A 162 -10.61 -10.32 -7.49
N PRO A 163 -10.11 -11.43 -6.97
CA PRO A 163 -9.42 -11.43 -5.68
C PRO A 163 -8.12 -10.63 -5.77
N PHE A 164 -7.62 -10.11 -4.65
CA PHE A 164 -6.46 -9.24 -4.63
C PHE A 164 -5.22 -9.86 -5.28
N TYR A 165 -4.96 -11.15 -5.08
CA TYR A 165 -3.79 -11.80 -5.69
C TYR A 165 -3.81 -11.75 -7.23
N ARG A 166 -4.99 -11.80 -7.88
CA ARG A 166 -5.13 -11.65 -9.33
C ARG A 166 -4.89 -10.22 -9.78
N GLN A 167 -5.44 -9.24 -9.03
CA GLN A 167 -5.19 -7.83 -9.30
C GLN A 167 -3.69 -7.49 -9.16
N ILE A 168 -3.03 -8.00 -8.11
CA ILE A 168 -1.59 -7.85 -7.90
C ILE A 168 -0.80 -8.45 -9.07
N GLN A 169 -1.23 -9.61 -9.58
CA GLN A 169 -0.61 -10.22 -10.74
C GLN A 169 -0.76 -9.35 -12.01
N GLN A 170 -1.94 -8.74 -12.23
CA GLN A 170 -2.15 -7.80 -13.34
C GLN A 170 -1.24 -6.56 -13.23
N TYR A 171 -1.11 -5.98 -12.04
CA TYR A 171 -0.17 -4.88 -11.81
C TYR A 171 1.27 -5.31 -12.07
N LYS A 172 1.66 -6.51 -11.64
CA LYS A 172 2.99 -7.07 -11.90
C LYS A 172 3.28 -7.26 -13.39
N GLU A 173 2.31 -7.69 -14.15
CA GLU A 173 2.41 -7.79 -15.63
C GLU A 173 2.59 -6.41 -16.29
N SER A 174 2.04 -5.36 -15.65
CA SER A 174 2.26 -3.97 -16.05
C SER A 174 3.57 -3.37 -15.51
N GLY A 175 4.43 -4.17 -14.85
CA GLY A 175 5.72 -3.75 -14.32
C GLY A 175 5.67 -3.17 -12.90
N ILE A 176 4.53 -3.30 -12.19
CA ILE A 176 4.36 -2.72 -10.85
C ILE A 176 4.28 -3.82 -9.81
N THR A 177 5.18 -3.82 -8.84
CA THR A 177 5.17 -4.78 -7.74
C THR A 177 4.48 -4.20 -6.51
N ILE A 178 3.31 -4.74 -6.18
CA ILE A 178 2.52 -4.35 -5.00
C ILE A 178 2.45 -5.55 -4.06
N SER A 179 2.67 -5.36 -2.76
CA SER A 179 2.49 -6.43 -1.77
C SER A 179 1.03 -6.59 -1.39
N ASP A 180 0.62 -7.81 -0.98
CA ASP A 180 -0.74 -8.09 -0.49
C ASP A 180 -1.14 -7.15 0.65
N SER A 181 -0.22 -6.87 1.58
CA SER A 181 -0.46 -5.96 2.70
C SER A 181 -0.67 -4.51 2.25
N THR A 182 0.02 -4.08 1.18
CA THR A 182 -0.15 -2.74 0.60
C THR A 182 -1.50 -2.61 -0.09
N MET A 183 -1.85 -3.59 -0.92
CA MET A 183 -3.14 -3.64 -1.61
C MET A 183 -4.30 -3.66 -0.60
N GLY A 184 -4.21 -4.51 0.44
CA GLY A 184 -5.21 -4.58 1.52
C GLY A 184 -5.36 -3.25 2.26
N GLY A 185 -4.25 -2.59 2.62
CA GLY A 185 -4.28 -1.30 3.30
C GLY A 185 -4.87 -0.17 2.43
N TRP A 186 -4.60 -0.16 1.13
CA TRP A 186 -5.22 0.79 0.20
C TRP A 186 -6.73 0.56 0.09
N TYR A 187 -7.14 -0.69 -0.02
CA TYR A 187 -8.54 -1.07 -0.05
C TYR A 187 -9.28 -0.65 1.22
N GLU A 188 -8.76 -0.98 2.41
CA GLU A 188 -9.36 -0.62 3.69
C GLU A 188 -9.53 0.90 3.82
N ALA A 189 -8.49 1.66 3.50
CA ALA A 189 -8.53 3.11 3.57
C ALA A 189 -9.52 3.73 2.56
N ALA A 190 -9.66 3.15 1.38
CA ALA A 190 -10.64 3.60 0.38
C ALA A 190 -12.08 3.29 0.83
N VAL A 191 -12.33 2.10 1.36
CA VAL A 191 -13.66 1.71 1.88
C VAL A 191 -14.08 2.61 3.05
N GLU A 192 -13.16 2.94 3.95
CA GLU A 192 -13.44 3.87 5.05
C GLU A 192 -13.89 5.25 4.55
N LYS A 193 -13.31 5.74 3.46
CA LYS A 193 -13.75 7.00 2.83
C LYS A 193 -15.14 6.90 2.21
N LEU A 194 -15.50 5.74 1.70
CA LEU A 194 -16.84 5.51 1.11
C LEU A 194 -17.95 5.33 2.15
N LYS A 195 -17.60 5.13 3.42
CA LYS A 195 -18.57 4.91 4.49
C LYS A 195 -19.61 6.02 4.60
N LEU A 196 -19.21 7.28 4.43
CA LEU A 196 -20.14 8.41 4.43
C LEU A 196 -21.20 8.29 3.33
N LEU A 197 -20.79 7.89 2.12
CA LEU A 197 -21.73 7.67 1.01
C LEU A 197 -22.66 6.48 1.30
N TYR A 198 -22.13 5.41 1.88
CA TYR A 198 -22.92 4.27 2.32
C TYR A 198 -23.99 4.69 3.34
N ASP A 199 -23.63 5.47 4.34
CA ASP A 199 -24.57 5.92 5.38
C ASP A 199 -25.70 6.79 4.79
N ILE A 200 -25.37 7.69 3.87
CA ILE A 200 -26.35 8.52 3.14
C ILE A 200 -27.28 7.63 2.29
N LEU A 201 -26.70 6.71 1.51
CA LEU A 201 -27.47 5.77 0.68
C LEU A 201 -28.40 4.92 1.52
N ARG A 202 -27.91 4.39 2.63
CA ARG A 202 -28.70 3.61 3.59
C ARG A 202 -29.91 4.42 4.10
N GLN A 203 -29.70 5.68 4.50
CA GLN A 203 -30.78 6.55 4.93
C GLN A 203 -31.83 6.76 3.82
N HIS A 204 -31.40 7.01 2.60
CA HIS A 204 -32.28 7.16 1.44
C HIS A 204 -33.13 5.90 1.19
N ILE A 205 -32.51 4.73 1.22
CA ILE A 205 -33.20 3.45 1.05
C ILE A 205 -34.26 3.25 2.15
N LEU A 206 -33.90 3.52 3.41
CA LEU A 206 -34.84 3.36 4.53
C LEU A 206 -36.01 4.33 4.47
N GLN A 207 -35.87 5.47 3.80
CA GLN A 207 -36.94 6.46 3.62
C GLN A 207 -37.84 6.18 2.41
N SER A 208 -37.47 5.23 1.53
CA SER A 208 -38.19 5.00 0.27
C SER A 208 -39.59 4.37 0.42
N GLY A 209 -39.98 3.91 1.62
CA GLY A 209 -41.26 3.27 1.90
C GLY A 209 -41.41 1.86 1.35
N TYR A 210 -40.55 1.39 0.47
CA TYR A 210 -40.51 0.04 -0.08
C TYR A 210 -39.07 -0.47 -0.14
N ILE A 211 -38.79 -1.60 0.49
CA ILE A 211 -37.44 -2.20 0.55
C ILE A 211 -37.54 -3.66 0.14
N GLN A 212 -36.74 -4.08 -0.83
CA GLN A 212 -36.48 -5.48 -1.13
C GLN A 212 -35.20 -5.91 -0.46
N ILE A 213 -35.21 -7.02 0.26
CA ILE A 213 -34.07 -7.60 0.96
C ILE A 213 -33.87 -9.02 0.45
N ASP A 214 -32.65 -9.36 0.09
CA ASP A 214 -32.23 -10.70 -0.26
C ASP A 214 -31.09 -11.12 0.66
N GLU A 215 -31.00 -12.42 0.96
CA GLU A 215 -29.98 -12.99 1.86
C GLU A 215 -28.88 -13.63 1.03
N SER A 216 -27.63 -13.23 1.31
CA SER A 216 -26.44 -13.87 0.74
C SER A 216 -25.65 -14.57 1.85
N VAL A 217 -25.27 -15.81 1.59
CA VAL A 217 -24.43 -16.58 2.52
C VAL A 217 -23.00 -16.02 2.47
N LEU A 218 -22.54 -15.48 3.59
CA LEU A 218 -21.16 -15.06 3.77
C LEU A 218 -20.46 -16.01 4.75
N PRO A 219 -19.44 -16.77 4.31
CA PRO A 219 -18.65 -17.59 5.24
C PRO A 219 -17.89 -16.68 6.19
N VAL A 220 -18.20 -16.74 7.46
CA VAL A 220 -17.48 -16.03 8.53
C VAL A 220 -16.50 -17.02 9.15
N ILE A 221 -15.22 -16.66 9.21
CA ILE A 221 -14.23 -17.42 9.94
C ILE A 221 -14.30 -16.94 11.39
N ASP A 222 -15.09 -17.65 12.18
CA ASP A 222 -15.07 -17.48 13.64
C ASP A 222 -13.75 -18.05 14.19
N GLY A 223 -13.08 -17.26 15.03
CA GLY A 223 -11.78 -17.60 15.58
C GLY A 223 -11.77 -18.78 16.57
N GLU A 224 -12.92 -19.39 16.85
CA GLU A 224 -13.06 -20.61 17.62
C GLU A 224 -13.09 -21.81 16.66
N LYS A 225 -11.92 -22.33 16.37
CA LYS A 225 -11.82 -23.69 15.83
C LYS A 225 -11.97 -24.68 16.96
N HIS A 226 -13.03 -25.45 16.89
CA HIS A 226 -13.10 -26.74 17.54
C HIS A 226 -12.24 -27.76 16.80
#